data_cac62a2bd106f70138bd5891fa276022
#
_entry.id   cac62a2bd106f70138bd5891fa276022
#
_cell.length_a   1.000
_cell.length_b   1.000
_cell.length_c   1.000
_cell.angle_alpha   90.00
_cell.angle_beta   90.00
_cell.angle_gamma   90.00
#
_symmetry.space_group_name_H-M   'P 1'
#
loop_
_entity.id
_entity.type
_entity.pdbx_description
1 polymer ?
#
loop_
_entity_poly.entity_id
_entity_poly.type
_entity_poly.pdbx_seq_one_letter_code
_entity_poly.pdbx_strand_id
1 'polypeptide(L)'
;MYFSDRLSELDEDKITEFYNATANLDIVDLNLKIEDDLEAVQKIFEKINSTGKELSIADLIRNYLLVSKSSDIQQKLYNDYWVKIEDLYEDKEKISDFAKHYLITKRGIWAEEKKIYSTFKSYFDNADMEKEEILSEILKYSKYYNWLISEKCPDDGINIIVKELNVLKSDDMYSLLLVLFDKMYNTDRVTFKKILDVLTDFMIRYRIVSPVNGSGDIRKTLFTLLSKITNNEIELSYDAILHELSNSPSPGGRFPDDNEFKAALREYVNTGYARALLYKLEYKEIKNIPVDIRKATVEHLMPQTLSEKWKKYLGGEEKASLIYNTYINNIGNLALLSRPLNSENSNDVWKNKKKNIAASQFILTNTIDMNCKWDDTAIINRCNYLTELALKHITAPLPRDRDYETVEVTDDFLSGLYDAKDINFNVTGRAVKSVIFDNHPYAVGGWFELVPKVCKILYEHNKDKFDDIVRENRIHKSTFKTSYYRGKDPIICTEEKYLISSYHLKGTEYYIESALSANRAIYYALEFMKEFGLLDSFKVEIE
;
A
#
# COMPACT_ATOMS: atom_id res chain seq x y z
N MET A 1 16.65 43.25 2.31
CA MET A 1 15.45 42.87 1.57
C MET A 1 14.50 42.06 2.46
N TYR A 2 14.70 40.78 2.76
CA TYR A 2 13.69 39.98 3.49
C TYR A 2 13.18 40.59 4.81
N PHE A 3 14.08 41.02 5.71
CA PHE A 3 13.68 41.63 6.99
C PHE A 3 13.02 43.01 6.81
N SER A 4 13.50 43.82 5.86
CA SER A 4 12.90 45.11 5.54
C SER A 4 11.47 44.97 5.03
N ASP A 5 11.25 44.01 4.14
CA ASP A 5 9.93 43.76 3.56
C ASP A 5 8.95 43.25 4.63
N ARG A 6 9.39 42.36 5.52
CA ARG A 6 8.58 41.84 6.63
C ARG A 6 8.24 42.90 7.67
N LEU A 7 9.20 43.76 7.99
CA LEU A 7 8.96 44.85 8.95
C LEU A 7 8.01 45.91 8.38
N SER A 8 8.02 46.15 7.06
CA SER A 8 7.10 47.08 6.43
C SER A 8 5.64 46.63 6.43
N GLU A 9 5.38 45.34 6.68
CA GLU A 9 4.03 44.78 6.81
C GLU A 9 3.46 44.92 8.24
N LEU A 10 4.25 45.33 9.23
CA LEU A 10 3.86 45.43 10.63
C LEU A 10 3.47 46.89 11.00
N ASP A 11 2.53 47.03 11.94
CA ASP A 11 2.21 48.31 12.56
C ASP A 11 3.30 48.73 13.57
N GLU A 12 3.30 50.00 13.97
CA GLU A 12 4.31 50.56 14.87
C GLU A 12 4.36 49.87 16.24
N ASP A 13 3.22 49.41 16.75
CA ASP A 13 3.15 48.73 18.04
C ASP A 13 3.85 47.36 17.95
N LYS A 14 3.61 46.61 16.90
CA LYS A 14 4.28 45.33 16.66
C LYS A 14 5.76 45.48 16.35
N ILE A 15 6.17 46.52 15.63
CA ILE A 15 7.58 46.83 15.41
C ILE A 15 8.28 47.13 16.75
N THR A 16 7.63 47.88 17.62
CA THR A 16 8.14 48.19 18.95
C THR A 16 8.23 46.96 19.85
N GLU A 17 7.20 46.11 19.81
CA GLU A 17 7.20 44.84 20.53
C GLU A 17 8.33 43.93 20.05
N PHE A 18 8.49 43.80 18.72
CA PHE A 18 9.56 43.02 18.11
C PHE A 18 10.96 43.56 18.46
N TYR A 19 11.13 44.86 18.42
CA TYR A 19 12.37 45.52 18.84
C TYR A 19 12.71 45.23 20.31
N ASN A 20 11.73 45.38 21.20
CA ASN A 20 11.91 45.11 22.63
C ASN A 20 12.21 43.64 22.91
N ALA A 21 11.54 42.72 22.23
CA ALA A 21 11.81 41.29 22.34
C ALA A 21 13.23 40.96 21.88
N THR A 22 13.67 41.58 20.76
CA THR A 22 15.03 41.37 20.22
C THR A 22 16.11 41.98 21.11
N ALA A 23 15.85 43.19 21.66
CA ALA A 23 16.78 43.87 22.54
C ALA A 23 16.95 43.18 23.91
N ASN A 24 15.98 42.39 24.35
CA ASN A 24 16.02 41.60 25.58
C ASN A 24 16.48 40.15 25.40
N LEU A 25 17.00 39.81 24.22
CA LEU A 25 17.59 38.46 24.01
C LEU A 25 18.94 38.38 24.71
N ASP A 26 19.10 37.37 25.56
CA ASP A 26 20.41 37.00 26.10
C ASP A 26 21.23 36.24 25.05
N ILE A 27 22.42 36.71 24.75
CA ILE A 27 23.37 36.02 23.87
C ILE A 27 24.34 35.26 24.77
N VAL A 28 24.30 33.93 24.68
CA VAL A 28 25.26 33.05 25.34
C VAL A 28 26.30 32.59 24.31
N ASP A 29 27.54 33.03 24.48
CA ASP A 29 28.68 32.57 23.67
C ASP A 29 29.32 31.36 24.35
N LEU A 30 29.19 30.20 23.72
CA LEU A 30 29.79 28.93 24.15
C LEU A 30 31.08 28.68 23.37
N ASN A 31 32.20 29.08 23.93
CA ASN A 31 33.53 28.86 23.35
C ASN A 31 34.01 27.43 23.68
N LEU A 32 33.86 26.50 22.73
CA LEU A 32 34.36 25.10 22.86
C LEU A 32 35.78 25.05 22.31
N LYS A 33 36.76 24.77 23.18
CA LYS A 33 38.13 24.51 22.73
C LYS A 33 38.22 23.07 22.20
N ILE A 34 38.46 22.93 20.87
CA ILE A 34 38.49 21.66 20.12
C ILE A 34 39.89 20.99 20.29
N GLU A 35 40.60 21.13 21.37
CA GLU A 35 41.99 20.68 21.37
C GLU A 35 42.14 19.16 21.44
N ASP A 36 41.20 18.37 22.02
CA ASP A 36 41.43 16.95 22.26
C ASP A 36 40.28 15.95 22.03
N ASP A 37 39.04 16.38 21.94
CA ASP A 37 37.90 15.44 21.83
C ASP A 37 36.75 15.94 20.93
N LEU A 38 36.81 15.59 19.66
CA LEU A 38 35.75 15.89 18.68
C LEU A 38 34.42 15.22 19.07
N GLU A 39 34.45 14.10 19.77
CA GLU A 39 33.26 13.39 20.21
C GLU A 39 32.53 14.15 21.32
N ALA A 40 33.29 14.75 22.25
CA ALA A 40 32.73 15.60 23.29
C ALA A 40 32.05 16.85 22.70
N VAL A 41 32.67 17.48 21.70
CA VAL A 41 32.08 18.63 20.98
C VAL A 41 30.79 18.23 20.31
N GLN A 42 30.73 17.08 19.66
CA GLN A 42 29.54 16.55 19.01
C GLN A 42 28.41 16.27 20.02
N LYS A 43 28.73 15.66 21.16
CA LYS A 43 27.76 15.39 22.23
C LYS A 43 27.18 16.68 22.85
N ILE A 44 28.02 17.70 23.04
CA ILE A 44 27.59 19.02 23.55
C ILE A 44 26.66 19.68 22.54
N PHE A 45 27.02 19.67 21.25
CA PHE A 45 26.19 20.20 20.18
C PHE A 45 24.82 19.53 20.12
N GLU A 46 24.77 18.20 20.18
CA GLU A 46 23.52 17.43 20.21
C GLU A 46 22.66 17.77 21.44
N LYS A 47 23.29 17.95 22.61
CA LYS A 47 22.59 18.27 23.87
C LYS A 47 22.02 19.69 23.87
N ILE A 48 22.75 20.68 23.36
CA ILE A 48 22.28 22.07 23.28
C ILE A 48 21.09 22.16 22.32
N ASN A 49 21.17 21.49 21.17
CA ASN A 49 20.09 21.52 20.18
C ASN A 49 18.83 20.74 20.60
N SER A 50 18.94 19.80 21.56
CA SER A 50 17.78 19.10 22.13
C SER A 50 16.87 19.98 23.02
N THR A 51 17.33 21.18 23.39
CA THR A 51 16.57 22.13 24.22
C THR A 51 15.90 23.25 23.42
N GLY A 52 16.18 23.34 22.10
CA GLY A 52 15.60 24.33 21.17
C GLY A 52 14.72 23.68 20.10
N LYS A 53 14.74 24.24 18.87
CA LYS A 53 14.14 23.59 17.71
C LYS A 53 14.95 22.34 17.39
N GLU A 54 14.31 21.16 17.43
CA GLU A 54 14.97 19.91 17.12
C GLU A 54 15.61 19.94 15.72
N LEU A 55 16.86 19.51 15.62
CA LEU A 55 17.52 19.31 14.35
C LEU A 55 16.90 18.15 13.59
N SER A 56 16.82 18.30 12.29
CA SER A 56 16.42 17.21 11.42
C SER A 56 17.46 16.07 11.46
N ILE A 57 17.04 14.84 11.14
CA ILE A 57 17.95 13.68 11.00
C ILE A 57 19.05 14.02 9.99
N ALA A 58 18.73 14.73 8.91
CA ALA A 58 19.68 15.18 7.91
C ALA A 58 20.75 16.11 8.49
N ASP A 59 20.37 17.06 9.35
CA ASP A 59 21.31 17.97 10.01
C ASP A 59 22.25 17.23 10.95
N LEU A 60 21.72 16.29 11.73
CA LEU A 60 22.51 15.48 12.66
C LEU A 60 23.53 14.61 11.89
N ILE A 61 23.11 13.97 10.79
CA ILE A 61 24.01 13.17 9.93
C ILE A 61 25.06 14.05 9.27
N ARG A 62 24.67 15.22 8.74
CA ARG A 62 25.61 16.18 8.15
C ARG A 62 26.71 16.54 9.14
N ASN A 63 26.30 16.94 10.35
CA ASN A 63 27.26 17.36 11.36
C ASN A 63 28.20 16.21 11.76
N TYR A 64 27.66 15.00 11.96
CA TYR A 64 28.47 13.83 12.27
C TYR A 64 29.54 13.55 11.18
N LEU A 65 29.15 13.60 9.90
CA LEU A 65 30.05 13.30 8.79
C LEU A 65 31.07 14.42 8.53
N LEU A 66 30.67 15.68 8.70
CA LEU A 66 31.52 16.81 8.37
C LEU A 66 32.45 17.26 9.51
N VAL A 67 32.19 16.85 10.75
CA VAL A 67 33.08 17.21 11.88
C VAL A 67 34.50 16.73 11.57
N SER A 68 35.45 17.68 11.58
CA SER A 68 36.88 17.45 11.33
C SER A 68 37.71 18.43 12.16
N LYS A 69 38.96 18.03 12.47
CA LYS A 69 39.96 18.92 13.12
C LYS A 69 40.41 20.07 12.22
N SER A 70 40.31 19.90 10.90
CA SER A 70 40.68 20.89 9.90
C SER A 70 39.44 21.54 9.26
N SER A 71 39.35 22.86 9.33
CA SER A 71 38.34 23.66 8.64
C SER A 71 38.36 23.45 7.12
N ASP A 72 39.57 23.32 6.54
CA ASP A 72 39.74 23.14 5.09
C ASP A 72 39.17 21.77 4.64
N ILE A 73 39.44 20.71 5.42
CA ILE A 73 38.88 19.38 5.14
C ILE A 73 37.37 19.40 5.26
N GLN A 74 36.83 20.04 6.31
CA GLN A 74 35.38 20.17 6.51
C GLN A 74 34.74 20.89 5.31
N GLN A 75 35.32 22.02 4.89
CA GLN A 75 34.83 22.79 3.75
C GLN A 75 34.90 22.02 2.43
N LYS A 76 35.99 21.26 2.23
CA LYS A 76 36.11 20.37 1.07
C LYS A 76 35.02 19.31 1.04
N LEU A 77 34.83 18.55 2.13
CA LEU A 77 33.81 17.50 2.22
C LEU A 77 32.40 18.07 2.03
N TYR A 78 32.13 19.26 2.59
CA TYR A 78 30.85 19.95 2.40
C TYR A 78 30.61 20.28 0.92
N ASN A 79 31.58 20.94 0.26
CA ASN A 79 31.43 21.38 -1.13
C ASN A 79 31.45 20.22 -2.13
N ASP A 80 32.29 19.19 -1.89
CA ASP A 80 32.46 18.10 -2.84
C ASP A 80 31.31 17.09 -2.78
N TYR A 81 30.67 16.93 -1.61
CA TYR A 81 29.65 15.90 -1.40
C TYR A 81 28.31 16.45 -0.89
N TRP A 82 28.30 17.15 0.26
CA TRP A 82 27.04 17.45 0.94
C TRP A 82 26.17 18.46 0.19
N VAL A 83 26.75 19.53 -0.35
CA VAL A 83 26.03 20.49 -1.21
C VAL A 83 25.36 19.77 -2.37
N LYS A 84 26.06 18.83 -3.01
CA LYS A 84 25.50 18.04 -4.12
C LYS A 84 24.35 17.15 -3.69
N ILE A 85 24.32 16.68 -2.43
CA ILE A 85 23.19 15.94 -1.87
C ILE A 85 22.01 16.91 -1.64
N GLU A 86 22.28 18.08 -1.05
CA GLU A 86 21.25 19.09 -0.81
C GLU A 86 20.62 19.60 -2.12
N ASP A 87 21.42 19.76 -3.17
CA ASP A 87 20.95 20.22 -4.49
C ASP A 87 20.04 19.23 -5.22
N LEU A 88 20.04 17.96 -4.81
CA LEU A 88 19.14 16.95 -5.37
C LEU A 88 17.68 17.16 -4.92
N TYR A 89 17.44 17.83 -3.80
CA TYR A 89 16.13 17.92 -3.18
C TYR A 89 15.66 19.37 -3.01
N GLU A 90 14.47 19.68 -3.54
CA GLU A 90 13.79 20.94 -3.30
C GLU A 90 13.34 21.05 -1.83
N ASP A 91 12.86 19.94 -1.27
CA ASP A 91 12.46 19.80 0.12
C ASP A 91 13.55 19.02 0.89
N LYS A 92 14.23 19.72 1.80
CA LYS A 92 15.34 19.16 2.59
C LYS A 92 14.89 18.07 3.60
N GLU A 93 13.60 18.00 3.94
CA GLU A 93 13.08 16.91 4.75
C GLU A 93 13.24 15.55 4.05
N LYS A 94 13.27 15.53 2.70
CA LYS A 94 13.51 14.32 1.91
C LYS A 94 14.89 13.71 2.12
N ILE A 95 15.86 14.46 2.62
CA ILE A 95 17.17 13.92 3.00
C ILE A 95 17.05 13.04 4.26
N SER A 96 16.17 13.41 5.19
CA SER A 96 15.88 12.58 6.37
C SER A 96 15.17 11.28 5.99
N ASP A 97 14.20 11.33 5.08
CA ASP A 97 13.53 10.15 4.52
C ASP A 97 14.54 9.24 3.80
N PHE A 98 15.41 9.84 2.97
CA PHE A 98 16.50 9.13 2.31
C PHE A 98 17.43 8.43 3.31
N ALA A 99 17.86 9.12 4.35
CA ALA A 99 18.77 8.56 5.36
C ALA A 99 18.19 7.32 6.02
N LYS A 100 16.88 7.30 6.28
CA LYS A 100 16.15 6.12 6.78
C LYS A 100 16.26 4.94 5.80
N HIS A 101 15.89 5.15 4.54
CA HIS A 101 15.93 4.08 3.53
C HIS A 101 17.35 3.59 3.27
N TYR A 102 18.33 4.50 3.22
CA TYR A 102 19.73 4.16 3.06
C TYR A 102 20.24 3.28 4.22
N LEU A 103 19.93 3.65 5.47
CA LEU A 103 20.33 2.88 6.64
C LEU A 103 19.71 1.48 6.63
N ILE A 104 18.44 1.35 6.25
CA ILE A 104 17.75 0.07 6.10
C ILE A 104 18.44 -0.77 5.00
N THR A 105 18.79 -0.14 3.87
CA THR A 105 19.49 -0.80 2.76
C THR A 105 20.84 -1.36 3.21
N LYS A 106 21.58 -0.65 4.06
CA LYS A 106 22.90 -1.07 4.56
C LYS A 106 22.82 -2.17 5.62
N ARG A 107 21.79 -2.14 6.46
CA ARG A 107 21.66 -3.08 7.58
C ARG A 107 20.80 -4.30 7.29
N GLY A 108 19.95 -4.24 6.26
CA GLY A 108 18.98 -5.28 5.96
C GLY A 108 17.87 -5.43 7.02
N ILE A 109 17.75 -4.50 7.98
CA ILE A 109 16.75 -4.52 9.06
C ILE A 109 16.11 -3.14 9.23
N TRP A 110 14.87 -3.15 9.73
CA TRP A 110 14.12 -1.92 9.98
C TRP A 110 14.77 -1.06 11.05
N ALA A 111 14.80 0.25 10.83
CA ALA A 111 15.23 1.24 11.80
C ALA A 111 14.01 1.97 12.38
N GLU A 112 13.90 2.00 13.71
CA GLU A 112 12.90 2.81 14.40
C GLU A 112 13.15 4.29 14.12
N GLU A 113 12.12 5.04 13.79
CA GLU A 113 12.23 6.43 13.37
C GLU A 113 12.98 7.32 14.36
N LYS A 114 12.68 7.17 15.66
CA LYS A 114 13.35 7.91 16.75
C LYS A 114 14.82 7.53 16.97
N LYS A 115 15.27 6.43 16.38
CA LYS A 115 16.64 5.90 16.55
C LYS A 115 17.47 5.96 15.27
N ILE A 116 16.95 6.56 14.20
CA ILE A 116 17.65 6.57 12.90
C ILE A 116 19.04 7.16 13.04
N TYR A 117 19.17 8.35 13.65
CA TYR A 117 20.47 8.99 13.81
C TYR A 117 21.45 8.17 14.68
N SER A 118 21.02 7.74 15.85
CA SER A 118 21.88 6.94 16.74
C SER A 118 22.29 5.61 16.11
N THR A 119 21.41 5.01 15.34
CA THR A 119 21.68 3.77 14.60
C THR A 119 22.64 4.02 13.43
N PHE A 120 22.47 5.15 12.72
CA PHE A 120 23.39 5.57 11.65
C PHE A 120 24.81 5.78 12.20
N LYS A 121 24.92 6.55 13.27
CA LYS A 121 26.19 6.80 13.94
C LYS A 121 26.85 5.49 14.37
N SER A 122 26.13 4.64 15.10
CA SER A 122 26.67 3.33 15.55
C SER A 122 27.08 2.43 14.40
N TYR A 123 26.37 2.48 13.26
CA TYR A 123 26.73 1.68 12.09
C TYR A 123 28.08 2.12 11.50
N PHE A 124 28.29 3.43 11.33
CA PHE A 124 29.50 3.96 10.73
C PHE A 124 30.68 4.08 11.70
N ASP A 125 30.43 4.26 13.01
CA ASP A 125 31.51 4.19 14.03
C ASP A 125 32.15 2.79 14.09
N ASN A 126 31.40 1.73 13.71
CA ASN A 126 31.91 0.36 13.64
C ASN A 126 32.36 -0.06 12.23
N ALA A 127 32.20 0.79 11.24
CA ALA A 127 32.66 0.53 9.88
C ALA A 127 34.11 1.04 9.72
N ASP A 128 34.97 0.22 9.15
CA ASP A 128 36.34 0.64 8.80
C ASP A 128 36.32 1.42 7.46
N MET A 129 35.69 2.60 7.50
CA MET A 129 35.48 3.47 6.34
C MET A 129 35.83 4.91 6.68
N GLU A 130 36.58 5.55 5.76
CA GLU A 130 36.84 6.98 5.86
C GLU A 130 35.57 7.83 5.55
N LYS A 131 35.47 9.00 6.19
CA LYS A 131 34.30 9.90 6.01
C LYS A 131 34.05 10.30 4.56
N GLU A 132 35.12 10.44 3.76
CA GLU A 132 35.01 10.76 2.33
C GLU A 132 34.38 9.61 1.54
N GLU A 133 34.70 8.38 1.88
CA GLU A 133 34.12 7.18 1.27
C GLU A 133 32.64 7.06 1.61
N ILE A 134 32.29 7.27 2.89
CA ILE A 134 30.88 7.29 3.35
C ILE A 134 30.08 8.36 2.61
N LEU A 135 30.60 9.58 2.50
CA LEU A 135 29.94 10.68 1.80
C LEU A 135 29.79 10.42 0.30
N SER A 136 30.79 9.83 -0.33
CA SER A 136 30.74 9.43 -1.73
C SER A 136 29.65 8.38 -1.97
N GLU A 137 29.54 7.40 -1.09
CA GLU A 137 28.51 6.38 -1.14
C GLU A 137 27.11 6.98 -0.92
N ILE A 138 26.95 7.82 0.11
CA ILE A 138 25.69 8.52 0.40
C ILE A 138 25.24 9.36 -0.81
N LEU A 139 26.14 10.10 -1.46
CA LEU A 139 25.83 10.88 -2.66
C LEU A 139 25.35 9.96 -3.81
N LYS A 140 25.97 8.79 -4.00
CA LYS A 140 25.54 7.82 -5.01
C LYS A 140 24.10 7.32 -4.73
N TYR A 141 23.85 6.86 -3.52
CA TYR A 141 22.51 6.37 -3.13
C TYR A 141 21.46 7.47 -3.11
N SER A 142 21.84 8.69 -2.73
CA SER A 142 20.97 9.87 -2.75
C SER A 142 20.48 10.18 -4.18
N LYS A 143 21.33 10.01 -5.20
CA LYS A 143 20.91 10.14 -6.60
C LYS A 143 19.87 9.08 -6.98
N TYR A 144 20.06 7.83 -6.57
CA TYR A 144 19.09 6.77 -6.83
C TYR A 144 17.76 7.04 -6.13
N TYR A 145 17.79 7.47 -4.87
CA TYR A 145 16.59 7.82 -4.13
C TYR A 145 15.86 9.01 -4.77
N ASN A 146 16.61 10.03 -5.20
CA ASN A 146 16.01 11.16 -5.92
C ASN A 146 15.34 10.72 -7.23
N TRP A 147 15.93 9.79 -8.00
CA TRP A 147 15.27 9.24 -9.20
C TRP A 147 13.96 8.55 -8.87
N LEU A 148 13.91 7.85 -7.75
CA LEU A 148 12.67 7.17 -7.29
C LEU A 148 11.58 8.16 -6.93
N ILE A 149 11.88 9.17 -6.09
CA ILE A 149 10.84 10.08 -5.60
C ILE A 149 10.46 11.17 -6.60
N SER A 150 11.41 11.64 -7.42
CA SER A 150 11.16 12.66 -8.46
C SER A 150 10.68 12.08 -9.78
N GLU A 151 10.78 10.75 -9.96
CA GLU A 151 10.47 10.04 -11.19
C GLU A 151 11.28 10.56 -12.40
N LYS A 152 12.56 10.84 -12.15
CA LYS A 152 13.50 11.39 -13.14
C LYS A 152 14.71 10.46 -13.35
N CYS A 153 14.48 9.14 -13.36
CA CYS A 153 15.54 8.20 -13.74
C CYS A 153 15.96 8.45 -15.19
N PRO A 154 17.26 8.53 -15.48
CA PRO A 154 17.75 8.78 -16.84
C PRO A 154 17.39 7.69 -17.86
N ASP A 155 17.10 6.46 -17.42
CA ASP A 155 16.59 5.39 -18.28
C ASP A 155 15.06 5.48 -18.35
N ASP A 156 14.51 5.82 -19.53
CA ASP A 156 13.08 5.99 -19.73
C ASP A 156 12.27 4.72 -19.39
N GLY A 157 12.79 3.54 -19.73
CA GLY A 157 12.11 2.28 -19.44
C GLY A 157 12.03 1.98 -17.96
N ILE A 158 13.09 2.26 -17.19
CA ILE A 158 13.08 2.15 -15.74
C ILE A 158 12.18 3.24 -15.15
N ASN A 159 12.22 4.45 -15.69
CA ASN A 159 11.42 5.56 -15.18
C ASN A 159 9.91 5.32 -15.31
N ILE A 160 9.46 4.62 -16.35
CA ILE A 160 8.07 4.19 -16.48
C ILE A 160 7.67 3.28 -15.32
N ILE A 161 8.51 2.28 -15.01
CA ILE A 161 8.25 1.34 -13.92
C ILE A 161 8.26 2.06 -12.55
N VAL A 162 9.19 3.00 -12.35
CA VAL A 162 9.22 3.83 -11.14
C VAL A 162 7.91 4.62 -10.96
N LYS A 163 7.37 5.19 -12.03
CA LYS A 163 6.08 5.88 -11.99
C LYS A 163 4.92 4.96 -11.63
N GLU A 164 4.91 3.74 -12.16
CA GLU A 164 3.91 2.72 -11.80
C GLU A 164 3.98 2.36 -10.30
N LEU A 165 5.20 2.12 -9.77
CA LEU A 165 5.43 1.82 -8.36
C LEU A 165 4.97 2.97 -7.45
N ASN A 166 5.23 4.23 -7.83
CA ASN A 166 4.80 5.38 -7.04
C ASN A 166 3.29 5.57 -7.04
N VAL A 167 2.61 5.24 -8.14
CA VAL A 167 1.13 5.21 -8.18
C VAL A 167 0.56 4.15 -7.24
N LEU A 168 1.27 3.04 -7.04
CA LEU A 168 0.92 1.97 -6.10
C LEU A 168 1.26 2.30 -4.64
N LYS A 169 1.85 3.48 -4.37
CA LYS A 169 2.32 3.89 -3.03
C LYS A 169 3.26 2.85 -2.43
N SER A 170 4.33 2.54 -3.16
CA SER A 170 5.26 1.45 -2.84
C SER A 170 6.55 1.95 -2.19
N ASP A 171 6.49 3.01 -1.40
CA ASP A 171 7.62 3.58 -0.64
C ASP A 171 8.27 2.54 0.30
N ASP A 172 7.53 1.56 0.79
CA ASP A 172 8.08 0.41 1.52
C ASP A 172 9.16 -0.36 0.72
N MET A 173 9.17 -0.25 -0.61
CA MET A 173 10.16 -0.89 -1.49
C MET A 173 11.43 -0.09 -1.68
N TYR A 174 11.49 1.18 -1.31
CA TYR A 174 12.61 2.04 -1.67
C TYR A 174 13.96 1.50 -1.18
N SER A 175 14.02 0.93 0.02
CA SER A 175 15.27 0.32 0.51
C SER A 175 15.74 -0.87 -0.34
N LEU A 176 14.80 -1.70 -0.82
CA LEU A 176 15.10 -2.78 -1.76
C LEU A 176 15.52 -2.24 -3.13
N LEU A 177 14.80 -1.23 -3.63
CA LEU A 177 15.14 -0.61 -4.91
C LEU A 177 16.52 0.04 -4.90
N LEU A 178 16.92 0.68 -3.79
CA LEU A 178 18.25 1.28 -3.66
C LEU A 178 19.37 0.25 -3.82
N VAL A 179 19.28 -0.94 -3.20
CA VAL A 179 20.29 -1.98 -3.37
C VAL A 179 20.30 -2.56 -4.79
N LEU A 180 19.13 -2.69 -5.42
CA LEU A 180 19.01 -3.15 -6.80
C LEU A 180 19.62 -2.13 -7.78
N PHE A 181 19.37 -0.84 -7.59
CA PHE A 181 20.03 0.22 -8.37
C PHE A 181 21.54 0.15 -8.24
N ASP A 182 22.03 -0.01 -7.02
CA ASP A 182 23.47 -0.07 -6.77
C ASP A 182 24.14 -1.27 -7.46
N LYS A 183 23.55 -2.45 -7.32
CA LYS A 183 24.13 -3.69 -7.86
C LYS A 183 23.94 -3.86 -9.37
N MET A 184 22.85 -3.30 -9.98
CA MET A 184 22.45 -3.69 -11.33
C MET A 184 22.34 -2.55 -12.34
N TYR A 185 22.12 -1.31 -11.92
CA TYR A 185 21.83 -0.21 -12.86
C TYR A 185 22.94 0.01 -13.90
N ASN A 186 24.21 -0.12 -13.48
CA ASN A 186 25.36 0.07 -14.36
C ASN A 186 25.95 -1.25 -14.90
N THR A 187 25.51 -2.40 -14.42
CA THR A 187 26.08 -3.72 -14.74
C THR A 187 25.20 -4.54 -15.64
N ASP A 188 23.89 -4.68 -15.31
CA ASP A 188 22.92 -5.44 -16.10
C ASP A 188 21.52 -4.79 -16.06
N ARG A 189 21.35 -3.80 -16.88
CA ARG A 189 20.10 -3.04 -16.99
C ARG A 189 18.93 -3.85 -17.53
N VAL A 190 19.20 -4.88 -18.33
CA VAL A 190 18.16 -5.72 -18.93
C VAL A 190 17.51 -6.59 -17.86
N THR A 191 18.32 -7.30 -17.09
CA THR A 191 17.82 -8.10 -15.97
C THR A 191 17.22 -7.21 -14.88
N PHE A 192 17.82 -6.04 -14.62
CA PHE A 192 17.26 -5.08 -13.67
C PHE A 192 15.81 -4.67 -14.02
N LYS A 193 15.55 -4.33 -15.29
CA LYS A 193 14.17 -4.01 -15.75
C LYS A 193 13.20 -5.17 -15.54
N LYS A 194 13.63 -6.41 -15.82
CA LYS A 194 12.80 -7.59 -15.58
C LYS A 194 12.47 -7.78 -14.09
N ILE A 195 13.46 -7.56 -13.22
CA ILE A 195 13.25 -7.62 -11.76
C ILE A 195 12.30 -6.51 -11.30
N LEU A 196 12.46 -5.28 -11.77
CA LEU A 196 11.54 -4.20 -11.46
C LEU A 196 10.12 -4.49 -11.94
N ASP A 197 9.97 -5.12 -13.10
CA ASP A 197 8.68 -5.49 -13.68
C ASP A 197 7.95 -6.53 -12.81
N VAL A 198 8.66 -7.59 -12.36
CA VAL A 198 8.06 -8.59 -11.46
C VAL A 198 7.73 -8.02 -10.07
N LEU A 199 8.55 -7.13 -9.54
CA LEU A 199 8.25 -6.43 -8.29
C LEU A 199 7.00 -5.54 -8.42
N THR A 200 6.82 -4.90 -9.56
CA THR A 200 5.62 -4.11 -9.85
C THR A 200 4.39 -5.00 -9.99
N ASP A 201 4.51 -6.14 -10.67
CA ASP A 201 3.42 -7.12 -10.81
C ASP A 201 3.01 -7.71 -9.45
N PHE A 202 3.98 -8.03 -8.61
CA PHE A 202 3.76 -8.42 -7.22
C PHE A 202 2.96 -7.34 -6.47
N MET A 203 3.39 -6.07 -6.56
CA MET A 203 2.68 -4.96 -5.90
C MET A 203 1.28 -4.75 -6.44
N ILE A 204 1.06 -4.85 -7.74
CA ILE A 204 -0.27 -4.75 -8.35
C ILE A 204 -1.20 -5.83 -7.77
N ARG A 205 -0.78 -7.11 -7.82
CA ARG A 205 -1.58 -8.20 -7.27
C ARG A 205 -1.82 -8.02 -5.77
N TYR A 206 -0.77 -7.73 -5.02
CA TYR A 206 -0.86 -7.53 -3.57
C TYR A 206 -1.84 -6.41 -3.20
N ARG A 207 -1.72 -5.23 -3.83
CA ARG A 207 -2.58 -4.08 -3.53
C ARG A 207 -4.03 -4.27 -3.95
N ILE A 208 -4.28 -5.05 -4.99
CA ILE A 208 -5.65 -5.35 -5.45
C ILE A 208 -6.30 -6.41 -4.57
N VAL A 209 -5.58 -7.47 -4.22
CA VAL A 209 -6.12 -8.56 -3.37
C VAL A 209 -6.23 -8.13 -1.91
N SER A 210 -5.31 -7.31 -1.43
CA SER A 210 -5.22 -6.87 -0.03
C SER A 210 -5.16 -5.35 0.09
N PRO A 211 -6.19 -4.62 -0.37
CA PRO A 211 -6.14 -3.16 -0.48
C PRO A 211 -6.04 -2.43 0.86
N VAL A 212 -6.23 -3.14 1.95
CA VAL A 212 -6.39 -2.58 3.30
C VAL A 212 -5.42 -3.16 4.32
N ASN A 213 -4.69 -4.20 3.97
CA ASN A 213 -3.74 -4.79 4.89
C ASN A 213 -2.67 -3.78 5.27
N GLY A 214 -2.39 -3.70 6.56
CA GLY A 214 -1.30 -2.89 7.09
C GLY A 214 0.00 -3.24 6.37
N SER A 215 0.85 -2.24 6.17
CA SER A 215 2.15 -2.40 5.51
C SER A 215 3.10 -3.41 6.20
N GLY A 216 2.72 -3.97 7.34
CA GLY A 216 3.57 -4.88 8.14
C GLY A 216 3.94 -6.17 7.42
N ASP A 217 2.97 -6.85 6.83
CA ASP A 217 3.20 -8.16 6.19
C ASP A 217 4.04 -8.03 4.91
N ILE A 218 3.73 -7.05 4.07
CA ILE A 218 4.51 -6.81 2.85
C ILE A 218 5.93 -6.35 3.17
N ARG A 219 6.11 -5.54 4.22
CA ARG A 219 7.45 -5.13 4.68
C ARG A 219 8.28 -6.35 5.04
N LYS A 220 7.70 -7.32 5.75
CA LYS A 220 8.41 -8.56 6.12
C LYS A 220 8.94 -9.29 4.88
N THR A 221 8.11 -9.45 3.84
CA THR A 221 8.52 -10.04 2.56
C THR A 221 9.65 -9.25 1.89
N LEU A 222 9.48 -7.93 1.78
CA LEU A 222 10.47 -7.06 1.13
C LEU A 222 11.80 -7.02 1.89
N PHE A 223 11.77 -7.05 3.23
CA PHE A 223 13.00 -7.09 4.03
C PHE A 223 13.68 -8.43 4.02
N THR A 224 12.93 -9.53 3.99
CA THR A 224 13.53 -10.86 3.80
C THR A 224 14.28 -10.91 2.47
N LEU A 225 13.66 -10.42 1.40
CA LEU A 225 14.31 -10.33 0.08
C LEU A 225 15.51 -9.40 0.10
N LEU A 226 15.40 -8.20 0.71
CA LEU A 226 16.51 -7.26 0.87
C LEU A 226 17.69 -7.91 1.60
N SER A 227 17.44 -8.59 2.73
CA SER A 227 18.47 -9.27 3.52
C SER A 227 19.19 -10.32 2.71
N LYS A 228 18.46 -11.18 1.99
CA LYS A 228 19.05 -12.22 1.14
C LYS A 228 19.92 -11.62 0.04
N ILE A 229 19.50 -10.52 -0.58
CA ILE A 229 20.29 -9.81 -1.61
C ILE A 229 21.55 -9.18 -1.01
N THR A 230 21.41 -8.53 0.15
CA THR A 230 22.54 -7.84 0.81
C THR A 230 23.60 -8.83 1.28
N ASN A 231 23.16 -9.98 1.80
CA ASN A 231 24.03 -11.06 2.26
C ASN A 231 24.57 -11.94 1.11
N ASN A 232 24.19 -11.67 -0.15
CA ASN A 232 24.52 -12.49 -1.33
C ASN A 232 24.04 -13.96 -1.20
N GLU A 233 22.91 -14.19 -0.55
CA GLU A 233 22.29 -15.51 -0.37
C GLU A 233 21.51 -15.96 -1.62
N ILE A 234 21.16 -15.02 -2.50
CA ILE A 234 20.46 -15.28 -3.76
C ILE A 234 21.15 -14.57 -4.92
N GLU A 235 21.07 -15.18 -6.10
CA GLU A 235 21.48 -14.55 -7.35
C GLU A 235 20.50 -13.46 -7.77
N LEU A 236 21.02 -12.34 -8.32
CA LEU A 236 20.18 -11.27 -8.88
C LEU A 236 19.70 -11.63 -10.28
N SER A 237 18.75 -12.56 -10.36
CA SER A 237 18.07 -12.97 -11.59
C SER A 237 16.56 -12.82 -11.45
N TYR A 238 15.87 -12.76 -12.60
CA TYR A 238 14.40 -12.72 -12.62
C TYR A 238 13.80 -13.94 -11.91
N ASP A 239 14.33 -15.14 -12.19
CA ASP A 239 13.79 -16.39 -11.66
C ASP A 239 14.00 -16.50 -10.14
N ALA A 240 15.17 -16.10 -9.63
CA ALA A 240 15.43 -16.12 -8.19
C ALA A 240 14.53 -15.14 -7.44
N ILE A 241 14.33 -13.92 -7.94
CA ILE A 241 13.43 -12.94 -7.32
C ILE A 241 11.97 -13.42 -7.36
N LEU A 242 11.51 -13.95 -8.49
CA LEU A 242 10.16 -14.51 -8.61
C LEU A 242 9.95 -15.68 -7.64
N HIS A 243 10.94 -16.57 -7.52
CA HIS A 243 10.94 -17.69 -6.59
C HIS A 243 10.79 -17.20 -5.13
N GLU A 244 11.62 -16.23 -4.71
CA GLU A 244 11.60 -15.69 -3.35
C GLU A 244 10.25 -15.02 -3.01
N LEU A 245 9.69 -14.24 -3.93
CA LEU A 245 8.38 -13.62 -3.74
C LEU A 245 7.26 -14.66 -3.65
N SER A 246 7.34 -15.72 -4.45
CA SER A 246 6.34 -16.80 -4.49
C SER A 246 6.36 -17.64 -3.22
N ASN A 247 7.54 -17.85 -2.64
CA ASN A 247 7.78 -18.66 -1.45
C ASN A 247 7.96 -17.83 -0.16
N SER A 248 7.51 -16.57 -0.16
CA SER A 248 7.60 -15.71 1.02
C SER A 248 7.01 -16.40 2.26
N PRO A 249 7.75 -16.43 3.38
CA PRO A 249 7.28 -17.03 4.63
C PRO A 249 6.17 -16.20 5.31
N SER A 250 5.93 -14.96 4.86
CA SER A 250 4.88 -14.11 5.40
C SER A 250 3.54 -14.41 4.73
N PRO A 251 2.58 -15.06 5.39
CA PRO A 251 1.30 -15.41 4.76
C PRO A 251 0.54 -14.18 4.24
N GLY A 252 0.55 -13.08 5.01
CA GLY A 252 -0.11 -11.82 4.61
C GLY A 252 0.67 -10.99 3.60
N GLY A 253 1.95 -11.28 3.39
CA GLY A 253 2.83 -10.58 2.45
C GLY A 253 3.20 -11.41 1.21
N ARG A 254 2.55 -12.55 1.00
CA ARG A 254 2.83 -13.43 -0.12
C ARG A 254 2.34 -12.88 -1.47
N PHE A 255 2.89 -13.40 -2.55
CA PHE A 255 2.45 -13.09 -3.90
C PHE A 255 1.07 -13.74 -4.14
N PRO A 256 -0.01 -12.96 -4.40
CA PRO A 256 -1.35 -13.52 -4.63
C PRO A 256 -1.42 -14.32 -5.93
N ASP A 257 -2.10 -15.47 -5.88
CA ASP A 257 -2.31 -16.33 -7.04
C ASP A 257 -3.40 -15.80 -8.01
N ASP A 258 -3.57 -16.50 -9.13
CA ASP A 258 -4.52 -16.12 -10.16
C ASP A 258 -5.97 -16.15 -9.68
N ASN A 259 -6.33 -17.10 -8.78
CA ASN A 259 -7.69 -17.20 -8.28
C ASN A 259 -8.05 -16.03 -7.38
N GLU A 260 -7.15 -15.68 -6.47
CA GLU A 260 -7.31 -14.54 -5.57
C GLU A 260 -7.36 -13.22 -6.35
N PHE A 261 -6.45 -13.08 -7.31
CA PHE A 261 -6.38 -11.87 -8.13
C PHE A 261 -7.64 -11.72 -8.98
N LYS A 262 -8.10 -12.81 -9.61
CA LYS A 262 -9.35 -12.84 -10.38
C LYS A 262 -10.58 -12.50 -9.53
N ALA A 263 -10.66 -13.04 -8.31
CA ALA A 263 -11.74 -12.75 -7.39
C ALA A 263 -11.75 -11.26 -7.01
N ALA A 264 -10.60 -10.70 -6.63
CA ALA A 264 -10.49 -9.30 -6.25
C ALA A 264 -10.85 -8.33 -7.38
N LEU A 265 -10.45 -8.62 -8.63
CA LEU A 265 -10.79 -7.81 -9.80
C LEU A 265 -12.30 -7.75 -10.05
N ARG A 266 -13.02 -8.83 -9.71
CA ARG A 266 -14.47 -8.92 -9.87
C ARG A 266 -15.27 -8.24 -8.77
N GLU A 267 -14.69 -8.15 -7.56
CA GLU A 267 -15.37 -7.57 -6.41
C GLU A 267 -15.15 -6.06 -6.31
N TYR A 268 -13.93 -5.68 -6.00
CA TYR A 268 -13.58 -4.30 -5.68
C TYR A 268 -12.16 -3.98 -6.04
N VAL A 269 -11.94 -2.93 -6.81
CA VAL A 269 -10.61 -2.39 -7.09
C VAL A 269 -10.54 -0.92 -6.68
N ASN A 270 -9.59 -0.59 -5.80
CA ASN A 270 -9.31 0.81 -5.45
C ASN A 270 -8.87 1.57 -6.71
N THR A 271 -9.42 2.75 -6.95
CA THR A 271 -9.16 3.55 -8.16
C THR A 271 -7.68 3.88 -8.37
N GLY A 272 -6.92 4.09 -7.29
CA GLY A 272 -5.47 4.31 -7.38
C GLY A 272 -4.74 3.08 -7.95
N TYR A 273 -5.10 1.89 -7.48
CA TYR A 273 -4.51 0.64 -7.95
C TYR A 273 -5.06 0.21 -9.31
N ALA A 274 -6.34 0.47 -9.57
CA ALA A 274 -6.93 0.32 -10.90
C ALA A 274 -6.18 1.14 -11.96
N ARG A 275 -5.75 2.36 -11.61
CA ARG A 275 -4.95 3.21 -12.52
C ARG A 275 -3.65 2.52 -12.91
N ALA A 276 -2.91 1.97 -11.96
CA ALA A 276 -1.66 1.27 -12.24
C ALA A 276 -1.88 0.02 -13.10
N LEU A 277 -2.87 -0.80 -12.74
CA LEU A 277 -3.21 -2.00 -13.51
C LEU A 277 -3.62 -1.66 -14.95
N LEU A 278 -4.62 -0.81 -15.12
CA LEU A 278 -5.13 -0.45 -16.46
C LEU A 278 -4.06 0.21 -17.33
N TYR A 279 -3.19 1.05 -16.75
CA TYR A 279 -2.08 1.65 -17.45
C TYR A 279 -1.05 0.61 -17.90
N LYS A 280 -0.72 -0.36 -17.03
CA LYS A 280 0.19 -1.44 -17.37
C LYS A 280 -0.38 -2.35 -18.47
N LEU A 281 -1.68 -2.65 -18.41
CA LEU A 281 -2.36 -3.41 -19.47
C LEU A 281 -2.36 -2.65 -20.82
N GLU A 282 -2.60 -1.35 -20.79
CA GLU A 282 -2.50 -0.48 -21.97
C GLU A 282 -1.10 -0.55 -22.59
N TYR A 283 -0.04 -0.44 -21.77
CA TYR A 283 1.33 -0.52 -22.23
C TYR A 283 1.72 -1.91 -22.76
N LYS A 284 1.35 -2.97 -22.05
CA LYS A 284 1.71 -4.35 -22.43
C LYS A 284 0.98 -4.83 -23.69
N GLU A 285 -0.29 -4.49 -23.86
CA GLU A 285 -1.09 -4.92 -25.01
C GLU A 285 -0.75 -4.09 -26.27
N ILE A 286 -0.57 -2.79 -26.13
CA ILE A 286 -0.52 -1.86 -27.26
C ILE A 286 0.91 -1.38 -27.56
N LYS A 287 1.83 -1.53 -26.61
CA LYS A 287 3.23 -1.09 -26.70
C LYS A 287 3.42 0.41 -26.95
N ASN A 288 2.38 1.21 -26.79
CA ASN A 288 2.41 2.66 -26.92
C ASN A 288 1.84 3.31 -25.65
N ILE A 289 2.52 4.34 -25.13
CA ILE A 289 2.07 5.10 -23.98
C ILE A 289 1.62 6.49 -24.44
N PRO A 290 0.31 6.70 -24.61
CA PRO A 290 -0.19 7.95 -25.16
C PRO A 290 -0.07 9.12 -24.18
N VAL A 291 -0.12 8.85 -22.87
CA VAL A 291 -0.15 9.88 -21.80
C VAL A 291 0.63 9.39 -20.58
N ASP A 292 1.34 10.29 -19.89
CA ASP A 292 1.98 9.98 -18.62
C ASP A 292 0.94 9.49 -17.60
N ILE A 293 1.23 8.40 -16.87
CA ILE A 293 0.33 7.78 -15.90
C ILE A 293 -0.20 8.77 -14.84
N ARG A 294 0.58 9.81 -14.50
CA ARG A 294 0.16 10.86 -13.56
C ARG A 294 -0.91 11.78 -14.14
N LYS A 295 -1.00 11.88 -15.46
CA LYS A 295 -2.04 12.64 -16.16
C LYS A 295 -3.28 11.80 -16.47
N ALA A 296 -3.16 10.47 -16.34
CA ALA A 296 -4.28 9.56 -16.44
C ALA A 296 -5.11 9.59 -15.15
N THR A 297 -6.42 9.59 -15.31
CA THR A 297 -7.39 9.50 -14.20
C THR A 297 -8.30 8.31 -14.42
N VAL A 298 -8.83 7.75 -13.35
CA VAL A 298 -9.82 6.68 -13.42
C VAL A 298 -11.21 7.28 -13.45
N GLU A 299 -11.95 6.99 -14.50
CA GLU A 299 -13.35 7.31 -14.70
C GLU A 299 -14.22 6.15 -14.23
N HIS A 300 -15.31 6.46 -13.52
CA HIS A 300 -16.39 5.52 -13.29
C HIS A 300 -17.43 5.65 -14.41
N LEU A 301 -17.51 4.64 -15.27
CA LEU A 301 -18.43 4.64 -16.40
C LEU A 301 -19.88 4.72 -15.91
N MET A 302 -20.31 3.89 -14.97
CA MET A 302 -21.44 4.15 -14.10
C MET A 302 -20.96 5.08 -12.96
N PRO A 303 -21.50 6.28 -12.79
CA PRO A 303 -20.92 7.31 -11.93
C PRO A 303 -21.05 7.01 -10.43
N GLN A 304 -20.15 7.60 -9.64
CA GLN A 304 -20.16 7.47 -8.17
C GLN A 304 -21.39 8.08 -7.49
N THR A 305 -22.17 8.90 -8.19
CA THR A 305 -23.46 9.41 -7.72
C THR A 305 -24.49 9.20 -8.81
N LEU A 306 -25.48 8.33 -8.54
CA LEU A 306 -26.54 8.06 -9.49
C LEU A 306 -27.56 9.18 -9.46
N SER A 307 -27.72 9.87 -10.61
CA SER A 307 -28.83 10.80 -10.82
C SER A 307 -30.15 10.03 -11.07
N GLU A 308 -31.28 10.71 -10.93
CA GLU A 308 -32.61 10.13 -11.25
C GLU A 308 -32.68 9.61 -12.70
N LYS A 309 -31.95 10.24 -13.62
CA LYS A 309 -31.83 9.76 -15.01
C LYS A 309 -31.10 8.43 -15.09
N TRP A 310 -30.03 8.25 -14.28
CA TRP A 310 -29.32 6.98 -14.21
C TRP A 310 -30.15 5.88 -13.56
N LYS A 311 -30.85 6.18 -12.46
CA LYS A 311 -31.75 5.22 -11.81
C LYS A 311 -32.83 4.72 -12.79
N LYS A 312 -33.48 5.64 -13.51
CA LYS A 312 -34.44 5.28 -14.57
C LYS A 312 -33.80 4.47 -15.69
N TYR A 313 -32.58 4.82 -16.11
CA TYR A 313 -31.84 4.14 -17.15
C TYR A 313 -31.51 2.69 -16.77
N LEU A 314 -31.16 2.43 -15.52
CA LEU A 314 -30.83 1.10 -15.00
C LEU A 314 -32.07 0.25 -14.65
N GLY A 315 -33.28 0.80 -14.71
CA GLY A 315 -34.53 0.06 -14.51
C GLY A 315 -35.29 0.35 -13.23
N GLY A 316 -35.05 1.51 -12.61
CA GLY A 316 -35.70 1.99 -11.39
C GLY A 316 -34.78 1.98 -10.17
N GLU A 317 -35.25 2.57 -9.07
CA GLU A 317 -34.44 2.83 -7.86
C GLU A 317 -33.81 1.56 -7.28
N GLU A 318 -34.61 0.51 -7.08
CA GLU A 318 -34.15 -0.76 -6.47
C GLU A 318 -33.07 -1.44 -7.31
N LYS A 319 -33.36 -1.62 -8.62
CA LYS A 319 -32.39 -2.28 -9.53
C LYS A 319 -31.12 -1.45 -9.68
N ALA A 320 -31.24 -0.14 -9.78
CA ALA A 320 -30.10 0.77 -9.89
C ALA A 320 -29.22 0.71 -8.63
N SER A 321 -29.83 0.67 -7.44
CA SER A 321 -29.12 0.55 -6.17
C SER A 321 -28.37 -0.78 -6.06
N LEU A 322 -28.97 -1.87 -6.49
CA LEU A 322 -28.32 -3.18 -6.51
C LEU A 322 -27.10 -3.19 -7.44
N ILE A 323 -27.26 -2.72 -8.68
CA ILE A 323 -26.17 -2.64 -9.66
C ILE A 323 -25.04 -1.73 -9.14
N TYR A 324 -25.41 -0.58 -8.58
CA TYR A 324 -24.46 0.38 -8.02
C TYR A 324 -23.63 -0.24 -6.89
N ASN A 325 -24.27 -0.80 -5.89
CA ASN A 325 -23.59 -1.35 -4.71
C ASN A 325 -22.66 -2.52 -5.09
N THR A 326 -23.07 -3.30 -6.09
CA THR A 326 -22.29 -4.46 -6.55
C THR A 326 -21.10 -4.08 -7.43
N TYR A 327 -21.28 -3.12 -8.35
CA TYR A 327 -20.34 -2.95 -9.47
C TYR A 327 -19.66 -1.58 -9.54
N ILE A 328 -19.95 -0.65 -8.62
CA ILE A 328 -19.39 0.72 -8.72
C ILE A 328 -17.86 0.72 -8.81
N ASN A 329 -17.19 -0.11 -8.02
CA ASN A 329 -15.73 -0.25 -7.99
C ASN A 329 -15.23 -1.57 -8.62
N ASN A 330 -16.07 -2.28 -9.38
CA ASN A 330 -15.63 -3.40 -10.18
C ASN A 330 -14.71 -2.91 -11.31
N ILE A 331 -13.65 -3.66 -11.63
CA ILE A 331 -12.69 -3.25 -12.66
C ILE A 331 -13.37 -2.99 -14.02
N GLY A 332 -14.46 -3.69 -14.32
CA GLY A 332 -15.25 -3.51 -15.51
C GLY A 332 -15.91 -2.12 -15.61
N ASN A 333 -16.19 -1.47 -14.48
CA ASN A 333 -16.76 -0.12 -14.44
C ASN A 333 -15.70 1.00 -14.44
N LEU A 334 -14.40 0.66 -14.38
CA LEU A 334 -13.30 1.62 -14.29
C LEU A 334 -12.57 1.75 -15.64
N ALA A 335 -12.31 2.98 -16.08
CA ALA A 335 -11.62 3.25 -17.33
C ALA A 335 -10.59 4.37 -17.16
N LEU A 336 -9.53 4.37 -17.99
CA LEU A 336 -8.57 5.46 -18.01
C LEU A 336 -9.03 6.58 -18.95
N LEU A 337 -9.01 7.82 -18.47
CA LEU A 337 -9.19 9.03 -19.23
C LEU A 337 -8.11 10.06 -18.90
N SER A 338 -7.87 11.00 -19.81
CA SER A 338 -7.14 12.22 -19.46
C SER A 338 -7.99 13.09 -18.53
N ARG A 339 -7.33 13.91 -17.70
CA ARG A 339 -8.05 14.79 -16.75
C ARG A 339 -9.14 15.65 -17.40
N PRO A 340 -8.91 16.33 -18.54
CA PRO A 340 -9.95 17.12 -19.18
C PRO A 340 -11.20 16.30 -19.53
N LEU A 341 -11.02 15.16 -20.20
CA LEU A 341 -12.14 14.30 -20.59
C LEU A 341 -12.89 13.72 -19.40
N ASN A 342 -12.19 13.38 -18.32
CA ASN A 342 -12.82 12.88 -17.11
C ASN A 342 -13.64 13.97 -16.39
N SER A 343 -13.12 15.18 -16.31
CA SER A 343 -13.84 16.31 -15.71
C SER A 343 -15.12 16.66 -16.46
N GLU A 344 -15.11 16.55 -17.79
CA GLU A 344 -16.29 16.74 -18.64
C GLU A 344 -17.35 15.65 -18.44
N ASN A 345 -16.92 14.40 -18.15
CA ASN A 345 -17.83 13.29 -17.94
C ASN A 345 -18.63 13.42 -16.64
N SER A 346 -17.98 13.77 -15.54
CA SER A 346 -18.60 13.89 -14.23
C SER A 346 -19.64 12.78 -13.94
N ASN A 347 -20.80 13.13 -13.38
CA ASN A 347 -21.92 12.20 -13.12
C ASN A 347 -22.96 12.17 -14.28
N ASP A 348 -22.54 12.52 -15.49
CA ASP A 348 -23.44 12.60 -16.63
C ASP A 348 -23.97 11.24 -17.07
N VAL A 349 -25.05 11.26 -17.84
CA VAL A 349 -25.70 10.06 -18.37
C VAL A 349 -24.83 9.36 -19.40
N TRP A 350 -24.97 8.03 -19.52
CA TRP A 350 -24.19 7.22 -20.43
C TRP A 350 -24.13 7.77 -21.86
N LYS A 351 -25.25 8.26 -22.38
CA LYS A 351 -25.33 8.85 -23.71
C LYS A 351 -24.31 9.96 -23.95
N ASN A 352 -24.04 10.79 -22.95
CA ASN A 352 -23.12 11.92 -23.04
C ASN A 352 -21.67 11.48 -22.81
N LYS A 353 -21.44 10.56 -21.84
CA LYS A 353 -20.10 10.01 -21.57
C LYS A 353 -19.47 9.32 -22.77
N LYS A 354 -20.27 8.68 -23.63
CA LYS A 354 -19.80 7.98 -24.84
C LYS A 354 -18.87 8.83 -25.71
N LYS A 355 -19.14 10.12 -25.88
CA LYS A 355 -18.33 11.02 -26.70
C LYS A 355 -16.88 11.12 -26.18
N ASN A 356 -16.73 11.32 -24.87
CA ASN A 356 -15.42 11.49 -24.25
C ASN A 356 -14.68 10.16 -24.13
N ILE A 357 -15.39 9.06 -23.94
CA ILE A 357 -14.84 7.70 -23.94
C ILE A 357 -14.28 7.36 -25.34
N ALA A 358 -15.03 7.64 -26.40
CA ALA A 358 -14.60 7.43 -27.77
C ALA A 358 -13.41 8.34 -28.16
N ALA A 359 -13.27 9.50 -27.54
CA ALA A 359 -12.15 10.41 -27.73
C ALA A 359 -10.93 10.06 -26.87
N SER A 360 -10.99 9.01 -26.06
CA SER A 360 -9.89 8.57 -25.19
C SER A 360 -8.67 8.18 -26.02
N GLN A 361 -7.48 8.59 -25.56
CA GLN A 361 -6.21 8.12 -26.10
C GLN A 361 -5.85 6.72 -25.60
N PHE A 362 -6.56 6.22 -24.57
CA PHE A 362 -6.38 4.88 -24.05
C PHE A 362 -7.23 3.89 -24.85
N ILE A 363 -6.59 2.92 -25.48
CA ILE A 363 -7.25 1.98 -26.38
C ILE A 363 -8.18 1.04 -25.61
N LEU A 364 -7.78 0.56 -24.44
CA LEU A 364 -8.67 -0.23 -23.57
C LEU A 364 -9.94 0.52 -23.14
N THR A 365 -9.94 1.85 -23.25
CA THR A 365 -11.11 2.69 -22.99
C THR A 365 -11.91 2.92 -24.26
N ASN A 366 -11.28 3.27 -25.38
CA ASN A 366 -12.00 3.59 -26.61
C ASN A 366 -12.56 2.36 -27.34
N THR A 367 -12.10 1.15 -27.00
CA THR A 367 -12.68 -0.13 -27.48
C THR A 367 -13.97 -0.54 -26.76
N ILE A 368 -14.44 0.23 -25.78
CA ILE A 368 -15.73 -0.02 -25.14
C ILE A 368 -16.84 0.12 -26.18
N ASP A 369 -17.72 -0.89 -26.29
CA ASP A 369 -18.84 -0.85 -27.23
C ASP A 369 -19.79 0.31 -26.89
N MET A 370 -19.79 1.31 -27.76
CA MET A 370 -20.61 2.50 -27.59
C MET A 370 -22.10 2.25 -27.90
N ASN A 371 -22.45 1.11 -28.48
CA ASN A 371 -23.84 0.75 -28.79
C ASN A 371 -24.52 0.00 -27.64
N CYS A 372 -23.74 -0.56 -26.71
CA CYS A 372 -24.31 -1.30 -25.59
C CYS A 372 -25.00 -0.36 -24.59
N LYS A 373 -25.94 -0.92 -23.86
CA LYS A 373 -26.46 -0.35 -22.61
C LYS A 373 -25.40 -0.57 -21.55
N TRP A 374 -25.03 0.50 -20.82
CA TRP A 374 -24.09 0.38 -19.72
C TRP A 374 -24.83 -0.05 -18.45
N ASP A 375 -24.92 -1.34 -18.21
CA ASP A 375 -25.58 -1.98 -17.07
C ASP A 375 -24.69 -3.10 -16.48
N ASP A 376 -25.25 -3.89 -15.60
CA ASP A 376 -24.55 -5.04 -14.98
C ASP A 376 -23.92 -5.97 -16.01
N THR A 377 -24.64 -6.32 -17.06
CA THR A 377 -24.14 -7.21 -18.13
C THR A 377 -22.91 -6.62 -18.84
N ALA A 378 -22.97 -5.34 -19.19
CA ALA A 378 -21.84 -4.66 -19.85
C ALA A 378 -20.61 -4.57 -18.93
N ILE A 379 -20.84 -4.28 -17.64
CA ILE A 379 -19.78 -4.22 -16.63
C ILE A 379 -19.14 -5.60 -16.43
N ILE A 380 -19.93 -6.65 -16.30
CA ILE A 380 -19.44 -8.03 -16.12
C ILE A 380 -18.63 -8.47 -17.35
N ASN A 381 -19.12 -8.23 -18.55
CA ASN A 381 -18.43 -8.62 -19.79
C ASN A 381 -17.06 -7.92 -19.88
N ARG A 382 -17.02 -6.62 -19.60
CA ARG A 382 -15.76 -5.87 -19.58
C ARG A 382 -14.83 -6.30 -18.43
N CYS A 383 -15.39 -6.61 -17.27
CA CYS A 383 -14.63 -7.17 -16.15
C CYS A 383 -13.93 -8.47 -16.55
N ASN A 384 -14.65 -9.39 -17.18
CA ASN A 384 -14.08 -10.65 -17.67
C ASN A 384 -12.95 -10.40 -18.67
N TYR A 385 -13.16 -9.54 -19.65
CA TYR A 385 -12.13 -9.17 -20.63
C TYR A 385 -10.86 -8.58 -19.98
N LEU A 386 -11.02 -7.61 -19.08
CA LEU A 386 -9.88 -7.00 -18.39
C LEU A 386 -9.19 -7.98 -17.43
N THR A 387 -9.94 -8.90 -16.84
CA THR A 387 -9.39 -9.96 -15.99
C THR A 387 -8.52 -10.92 -16.81
N GLU A 388 -8.97 -11.34 -17.98
CA GLU A 388 -8.17 -12.18 -18.87
C GLU A 388 -6.88 -11.49 -19.32
N LEU A 389 -6.96 -10.20 -19.68
CA LEU A 389 -5.76 -9.42 -19.98
C LEU A 389 -4.82 -9.30 -18.77
N ALA A 390 -5.37 -9.09 -17.56
CA ALA A 390 -4.58 -9.02 -16.35
C ALA A 390 -3.85 -10.34 -16.06
N LEU A 391 -4.53 -11.48 -16.18
CA LEU A 391 -3.90 -12.79 -16.01
C LEU A 391 -2.85 -13.10 -17.09
N LYS A 392 -3.03 -12.58 -18.31
CA LYS A 392 -2.06 -12.73 -19.41
C LYS A 392 -0.78 -11.91 -19.21
N HIS A 393 -0.90 -10.71 -18.66
CA HIS A 393 0.18 -9.71 -18.67
C HIS A 393 0.82 -9.41 -17.32
N ILE A 394 0.14 -9.72 -16.21
CA ILE A 394 0.65 -9.52 -14.86
C ILE A 394 1.19 -10.85 -14.35
N THR A 395 2.48 -10.88 -14.07
CA THR A 395 3.19 -12.09 -13.61
C THR A 395 2.45 -12.77 -12.46
N ALA A 396 2.26 -14.09 -12.58
CA ALA A 396 1.76 -14.93 -11.51
C ALA A 396 2.90 -15.46 -10.62
N PRO A 397 2.64 -15.78 -9.35
CA PRO A 397 3.60 -16.51 -8.54
C PRO A 397 3.86 -17.91 -9.12
N LEU A 398 5.04 -18.45 -8.85
CA LEU A 398 5.32 -19.86 -9.10
C LEU A 398 4.48 -20.74 -8.16
N PRO A 399 4.20 -21.99 -8.54
CA PRO A 399 3.69 -22.98 -7.60
C PRO A 399 4.62 -23.05 -6.39
N ARG A 400 4.06 -23.07 -5.17
CA ARG A 400 4.88 -23.19 -3.97
C ARG A 400 5.56 -24.54 -3.96
N ASP A 401 6.85 -24.54 -3.67
CA ASP A 401 7.59 -25.77 -3.41
C ASP A 401 7.01 -26.40 -2.14
N ARG A 402 6.32 -27.54 -2.29
CA ARG A 402 5.73 -28.27 -1.15
C ARG A 402 6.79 -28.93 -0.25
N ASP A 403 8.06 -28.96 -0.68
CA ASP A 403 9.16 -29.68 -0.06
C ASP A 403 10.16 -28.78 0.68
N TYR A 404 9.90 -27.47 0.85
CA TYR A 404 10.67 -26.72 1.83
C TYR A 404 10.19 -27.11 3.22
N GLU A 405 10.93 -28.02 3.85
CA GLU A 405 10.98 -28.12 5.29
C GLU A 405 11.11 -26.70 5.83
N THR A 406 10.05 -26.24 6.46
CA THR A 406 10.06 -24.98 7.19
C THR A 406 11.25 -25.02 8.13
N VAL A 407 12.28 -24.22 7.85
CA VAL A 407 13.19 -23.81 8.91
C VAL A 407 12.26 -23.30 10.00
N GLU A 408 12.27 -23.97 11.15
CA GLU A 408 11.52 -23.61 12.32
C GLU A 408 11.74 -22.14 12.65
N VAL A 409 10.95 -21.26 12.04
CA VAL A 409 10.56 -20.06 12.72
C VAL A 409 9.54 -20.55 13.73
N THR A 410 9.97 -20.68 14.95
CA THR A 410 9.16 -20.97 16.11
C THR A 410 8.14 -19.87 16.32
N ASP A 411 7.13 -19.88 15.48
CA ASP A 411 5.82 -19.31 15.70
C ASP A 411 4.84 -20.41 15.31
N ASP A 412 4.13 -20.95 16.28
CA ASP A 412 3.08 -21.96 16.19
C ASP A 412 1.86 -21.51 15.35
N PHE A 413 2.11 -21.02 14.12
CA PHE A 413 1.08 -20.49 13.21
C PHE A 413 0.87 -21.37 11.98
N LEU A 414 1.11 -22.65 12.13
CA LEU A 414 0.88 -23.64 11.06
C LEU A 414 -0.39 -24.40 11.38
N SER A 415 -1.30 -24.47 10.40
CA SER A 415 -2.53 -25.23 10.42
C SER A 415 -2.98 -25.64 11.84
N GLY A 416 -3.97 -24.97 12.40
CA GLY A 416 -4.31 -25.20 13.79
C GLY A 416 -5.75 -24.87 14.12
N LEU A 417 -6.14 -25.37 15.25
CA LEU A 417 -7.37 -25.05 15.93
C LEU A 417 -7.14 -23.79 16.78
N TYR A 418 -7.77 -22.69 16.39
CA TYR A 418 -7.64 -21.39 17.06
C TYR A 418 -8.88 -21.10 17.92
N ASP A 419 -8.68 -20.66 19.15
CA ASP A 419 -9.77 -20.03 19.91
C ASP A 419 -10.24 -18.77 19.14
N ALA A 420 -11.55 -18.63 18.96
CA ALA A 420 -12.09 -17.52 18.13
C ALA A 420 -11.62 -16.14 18.62
N LYS A 421 -11.46 -15.95 19.93
CA LYS A 421 -10.97 -14.69 20.54
C LYS A 421 -9.53 -14.33 20.15
N ASP A 422 -8.72 -15.31 19.80
CA ASP A 422 -7.29 -15.13 19.49
C ASP A 422 -7.06 -14.91 17.99
N ILE A 423 -8.10 -15.01 17.16
CA ILE A 423 -8.02 -14.78 15.72
C ILE A 423 -8.02 -13.28 15.44
N ASN A 424 -6.84 -12.68 15.45
CA ASN A 424 -6.59 -11.27 15.15
C ASN A 424 -5.65 -11.05 13.97
N PHE A 425 -5.39 -12.09 13.20
CA PHE A 425 -4.44 -12.15 12.09
C PHE A 425 -5.14 -12.29 10.73
N ASN A 426 -4.39 -12.03 9.66
CA ASN A 426 -4.86 -12.14 8.29
C ASN A 426 -4.92 -13.62 7.86
N VAL A 427 -6.10 -14.05 7.40
CA VAL A 427 -6.35 -15.42 6.94
C VAL A 427 -6.33 -15.57 5.41
N THR A 428 -5.92 -14.53 4.67
CA THR A 428 -5.82 -14.60 3.20
C THR A 428 -4.87 -15.73 2.80
N GLY A 429 -5.33 -16.58 1.88
CA GLY A 429 -4.58 -17.72 1.38
C GLY A 429 -4.59 -18.95 2.27
N ARG A 430 -5.34 -18.91 3.36
CA ARG A 430 -5.62 -20.07 4.21
C ARG A 430 -6.96 -20.69 3.86
N ALA A 431 -7.15 -21.95 4.19
CA ALA A 431 -8.44 -22.63 4.11
C ALA A 431 -9.07 -22.74 5.50
N VAL A 432 -10.37 -22.54 5.60
CA VAL A 432 -11.14 -22.88 6.80
C VAL A 432 -11.68 -24.31 6.63
N LYS A 433 -11.55 -25.14 7.66
CA LYS A 433 -11.97 -26.55 7.64
C LYS A 433 -13.21 -26.80 8.49
N SER A 434 -13.21 -26.26 9.69
CA SER A 434 -14.32 -26.44 10.61
C SER A 434 -14.46 -25.27 11.58
N VAL A 435 -15.67 -25.16 12.12
CA VAL A 435 -15.99 -24.34 13.29
C VAL A 435 -16.39 -25.30 14.41
N ILE A 436 -15.84 -25.09 15.61
CA ILE A 436 -16.15 -25.90 16.78
C ILE A 436 -16.89 -25.01 17.76
N PHE A 437 -18.06 -25.46 18.20
CA PHE A 437 -18.85 -24.79 19.22
C PHE A 437 -19.18 -25.79 20.34
N ASP A 438 -18.86 -25.45 21.59
CA ASP A 438 -19.03 -26.31 22.75
C ASP A 438 -18.49 -27.75 22.53
N ASN A 439 -17.28 -27.84 21.96
CA ASN A 439 -16.58 -29.08 21.59
C ASN A 439 -17.25 -29.92 20.48
N HIS A 440 -18.26 -29.40 19.79
CA HIS A 440 -18.88 -30.06 18.64
C HIS A 440 -18.34 -29.45 17.33
N PRO A 441 -17.68 -30.24 16.46
CA PRO A 441 -17.17 -29.74 15.18
C PRO A 441 -18.26 -29.67 14.12
N TYR A 442 -18.24 -28.57 13.37
CA TYR A 442 -19.09 -28.31 12.21
C TYR A 442 -18.18 -28.08 11.00
N ALA A 443 -18.17 -29.04 10.07
CA ALA A 443 -17.39 -28.90 8.84
C ALA A 443 -17.86 -27.70 8.01
N VAL A 444 -16.89 -27.03 7.37
CA VAL A 444 -17.09 -25.87 6.50
C VAL A 444 -16.40 -26.12 5.18
N GLY A 445 -17.12 -26.00 4.05
CA GLY A 445 -16.59 -26.25 2.70
C GLY A 445 -15.69 -25.11 2.18
N GLY A 446 -15.53 -24.04 2.95
CA GLY A 446 -14.71 -22.89 2.60
C GLY A 446 -15.19 -21.59 3.27
N TRP A 447 -14.50 -20.50 3.02
CA TRP A 447 -14.80 -19.20 3.62
C TRP A 447 -16.23 -18.70 3.35
N PHE A 448 -16.80 -19.05 2.19
CA PHE A 448 -18.16 -18.67 1.82
C PHE A 448 -19.24 -19.34 2.70
N GLU A 449 -18.92 -20.47 3.36
CA GLU A 449 -19.83 -21.14 4.29
C GLU A 449 -19.59 -20.78 5.77
N LEU A 450 -18.51 -20.11 6.11
CA LEU A 450 -18.16 -19.83 7.51
C LEU A 450 -19.25 -19.01 8.22
N VAL A 451 -19.62 -17.85 7.67
CA VAL A 451 -20.66 -16.98 8.27
C VAL A 451 -22.01 -17.70 8.30
N PRO A 452 -22.50 -18.33 7.21
CA PRO A 452 -23.70 -19.14 7.25
C PRO A 452 -23.68 -20.23 8.33
N LYS A 453 -22.57 -20.92 8.52
CA LYS A 453 -22.45 -21.98 9.51
C LYS A 453 -22.53 -21.44 10.94
N VAL A 454 -21.78 -20.37 11.22
CA VAL A 454 -21.82 -19.68 12.52
C VAL A 454 -23.23 -19.15 12.81
N CYS A 455 -23.86 -18.49 11.84
CA CYS A 455 -25.22 -17.97 11.99
C CYS A 455 -26.23 -19.07 12.28
N LYS A 456 -26.07 -20.26 11.65
CA LYS A 456 -26.93 -21.40 11.94
C LYS A 456 -26.79 -21.87 13.39
N ILE A 457 -25.56 -22.01 13.87
CA ILE A 457 -25.28 -22.42 15.25
C ILE A 457 -25.89 -21.40 16.23
N LEU A 458 -25.69 -20.12 15.99
CA LEU A 458 -26.17 -19.04 16.86
C LEU A 458 -27.70 -18.91 16.84
N TYR A 459 -28.33 -19.12 15.68
CA TYR A 459 -29.80 -19.15 15.55
C TYR A 459 -30.40 -20.32 16.34
N GLU A 460 -29.81 -21.53 16.22
CA GLU A 460 -30.24 -22.71 16.98
C GLU A 460 -30.00 -22.53 18.50
N HIS A 461 -28.93 -21.79 18.87
CA HIS A 461 -28.61 -21.52 20.27
C HIS A 461 -29.58 -20.52 20.93
N ASN A 462 -29.90 -19.42 20.26
CA ASN A 462 -30.85 -18.39 20.77
C ASN A 462 -31.48 -17.61 19.62
N LYS A 463 -32.64 -18.09 19.19
CA LYS A 463 -33.41 -17.52 18.08
C LYS A 463 -33.79 -16.05 18.33
N ASP A 464 -34.35 -15.74 19.50
CA ASP A 464 -34.87 -14.39 19.78
C ASP A 464 -33.75 -13.35 19.72
N LYS A 465 -32.58 -13.69 20.27
CA LYS A 465 -31.39 -12.82 20.21
C LYS A 465 -30.87 -12.67 18.78
N PHE A 466 -30.93 -13.73 17.99
CA PHE A 466 -30.52 -13.67 16.57
C PHE A 466 -31.46 -12.75 15.77
N ASP A 467 -32.76 -12.91 15.95
CA ASP A 467 -33.78 -12.09 15.30
C ASP A 467 -33.62 -10.60 15.67
N ASP A 468 -33.27 -10.29 16.93
CA ASP A 468 -33.00 -8.92 17.38
C ASP A 468 -31.77 -8.32 16.71
N ILE A 469 -30.66 -9.07 16.62
CA ILE A 469 -29.42 -8.61 15.96
C ILE A 469 -29.66 -8.31 14.48
N VAL A 470 -30.41 -9.18 13.80
CA VAL A 470 -30.72 -9.00 12.37
C VAL A 470 -31.69 -7.82 12.18
N ARG A 471 -32.74 -7.73 12.98
CA ARG A 471 -33.74 -6.62 12.90
C ARG A 471 -33.09 -5.26 13.13
N GLU A 472 -32.18 -5.16 14.08
CA GLU A 472 -31.45 -3.92 14.39
C GLU A 472 -30.28 -3.67 13.44
N ASN A 473 -29.99 -4.62 12.58
CA ASN A 473 -28.86 -4.58 11.64
C ASN A 473 -27.55 -4.19 12.33
N ARG A 474 -27.24 -4.83 13.48
CA ARG A 474 -26.07 -4.51 14.30
C ARG A 474 -24.78 -4.85 13.59
N ILE A 475 -24.78 -5.91 12.76
CA ILE A 475 -23.65 -6.33 11.95
C ILE A 475 -23.99 -6.11 10.48
N HIS A 476 -23.32 -5.15 9.86
CA HIS A 476 -23.55 -4.75 8.48
C HIS A 476 -22.22 -4.57 7.72
N LYS A 477 -22.27 -4.44 6.39
CA LYS A 477 -21.07 -4.42 5.53
C LYS A 477 -20.07 -3.33 5.92
N SER A 478 -20.50 -2.22 6.50
CA SER A 478 -19.63 -1.12 6.94
C SER A 478 -19.02 -1.29 8.35
N THR A 479 -19.38 -2.34 9.11
CA THR A 479 -18.73 -2.62 10.41
C THR A 479 -17.31 -3.14 10.25
N PHE A 480 -16.98 -3.73 9.13
CA PHE A 480 -15.61 -4.06 8.79
C PHE A 480 -14.81 -2.76 8.59
N LYS A 481 -13.84 -2.47 9.46
CA LYS A 481 -13.10 -1.18 9.57
C LYS A 481 -12.53 -0.63 8.26
N THR A 482 -12.40 -1.46 7.27
CA THR A 482 -11.85 -1.16 5.96
C THR A 482 -12.88 -1.29 4.86
N SER A 483 -14.15 -1.35 5.24
CA SER A 483 -15.25 -1.40 4.30
C SER A 483 -15.39 -0.06 3.57
N TYR A 484 -15.45 -0.13 2.24
CA TYR A 484 -15.77 1.00 1.38
C TYR A 484 -17.28 1.26 1.31
N TYR A 485 -18.07 0.45 1.98
CA TYR A 485 -19.51 0.61 2.04
C TYR A 485 -19.86 1.82 2.92
N ARG A 486 -20.45 2.84 2.31
CA ARG A 486 -21.01 3.99 3.01
C ARG A 486 -22.49 3.73 3.27
N GLY A 487 -22.79 2.92 4.24
CA GLY A 487 -24.17 2.58 4.56
C GLY A 487 -24.23 1.35 5.46
N LYS A 488 -25.40 1.08 5.99
CA LYS A 488 -25.68 -0.10 6.81
C LYS A 488 -26.23 -1.25 5.96
N ASP A 489 -25.58 -1.57 4.84
CA ASP A 489 -25.99 -2.71 4.01
C ASP A 489 -25.85 -4.00 4.82
N PRO A 490 -26.91 -4.84 4.87
CA PRO A 490 -26.93 -5.99 5.74
C PRO A 490 -25.98 -7.10 5.29
N ILE A 491 -25.50 -7.87 6.26
CA ILE A 491 -24.87 -9.18 6.03
C ILE A 491 -25.91 -10.29 6.06
N ILE A 492 -26.99 -10.09 6.81
CA ILE A 492 -28.15 -10.99 6.90
C ILE A 492 -29.40 -10.17 6.66
N CYS A 493 -30.33 -10.69 5.86
CA CYS A 493 -31.63 -10.07 5.59
C CYS A 493 -32.67 -11.11 5.22
N THR A 494 -33.93 -10.69 5.15
CA THR A 494 -35.07 -11.52 4.76
C THR A 494 -35.32 -11.52 3.24
N GLU A 495 -34.63 -10.69 2.49
CA GLU A 495 -34.79 -10.58 1.05
C GLU A 495 -33.45 -10.74 0.33
N GLU A 496 -33.30 -11.81 -0.44
CA GLU A 496 -32.10 -12.19 -1.18
C GLU A 496 -31.52 -11.06 -2.05
N LYS A 497 -32.39 -10.21 -2.59
CA LYS A 497 -32.00 -9.12 -3.52
C LYS A 497 -31.02 -8.09 -2.94
N TYR A 498 -30.85 -8.04 -1.62
CA TYR A 498 -29.91 -7.12 -0.96
C TYR A 498 -28.48 -7.68 -0.79
N LEU A 499 -28.27 -8.92 -1.21
CA LEU A 499 -27.01 -9.62 -1.10
C LEU A 499 -26.36 -9.82 -2.46
N ILE A 500 -25.02 -9.84 -2.50
CA ILE A 500 -24.25 -10.07 -3.73
C ILE A 500 -24.33 -11.55 -4.14
N SER A 501 -24.20 -12.43 -3.17
CA SER A 501 -24.40 -13.86 -3.29
C SER A 501 -25.02 -14.36 -2.00
N SER A 502 -26.15 -15.01 -2.10
CA SER A 502 -26.93 -15.38 -0.93
C SER A 502 -26.77 -16.85 -0.57
N TYR A 503 -26.73 -17.10 0.72
CA TYR A 503 -26.89 -18.44 1.30
C TYR A 503 -28.18 -18.45 2.12
N HIS A 504 -29.19 -19.22 1.69
CA HIS A 504 -30.43 -19.36 2.44
C HIS A 504 -30.21 -20.20 3.71
N LEU A 505 -30.46 -19.61 4.86
CA LEU A 505 -30.38 -20.32 6.15
C LEU A 505 -31.61 -21.22 6.29
N LYS A 506 -31.46 -22.52 5.93
CA LYS A 506 -32.56 -23.50 5.88
C LYS A 506 -33.36 -23.54 7.17
N GLY A 507 -34.68 -23.45 7.03
CA GLY A 507 -35.63 -23.44 8.16
C GLY A 507 -35.87 -22.04 8.74
N THR A 508 -35.39 -21.00 8.10
CA THR A 508 -35.59 -19.59 8.49
C THR A 508 -36.00 -18.76 7.26
N GLU A 509 -36.36 -17.50 7.49
CA GLU A 509 -36.58 -16.50 6.44
C GLU A 509 -35.31 -15.74 6.04
N TYR A 510 -34.13 -16.11 6.58
CA TYR A 510 -32.91 -15.34 6.44
C TYR A 510 -32.02 -15.82 5.28
N TYR A 511 -31.49 -14.84 4.58
CA TYR A 511 -30.43 -14.98 3.60
C TYR A 511 -29.17 -14.31 4.12
N ILE A 512 -28.01 -14.92 3.91
CA ILE A 512 -26.72 -14.50 4.43
C ILE A 512 -25.78 -14.23 3.26
N GLU A 513 -25.00 -13.13 3.33
CA GLU A 513 -23.98 -12.81 2.34
C GLU A 513 -22.90 -13.89 2.31
N SER A 514 -22.69 -14.52 1.15
CA SER A 514 -21.67 -15.55 0.94
C SER A 514 -20.52 -15.10 0.04
N ALA A 515 -20.66 -13.99 -0.70
CA ALA A 515 -19.59 -13.39 -1.49
C ALA A 515 -18.63 -12.58 -0.60
N LEU A 516 -17.96 -13.26 0.33
CA LEU A 516 -17.03 -12.67 1.27
C LEU A 516 -15.62 -13.18 1.05
N SER A 517 -14.64 -12.26 1.04
CA SER A 517 -13.22 -12.67 1.13
C SER A 517 -12.94 -13.36 2.48
N ALA A 518 -11.89 -14.17 2.56
CA ALA A 518 -11.52 -14.90 3.77
C ALA A 518 -11.50 -14.01 5.02
N ASN A 519 -10.86 -12.84 4.93
CA ASN A 519 -10.78 -11.89 6.06
C ASN A 519 -12.13 -11.27 6.43
N ARG A 520 -13.02 -11.06 5.49
CA ARG A 520 -14.38 -10.59 5.78
C ARG A 520 -15.22 -11.69 6.41
N ALA A 521 -15.12 -12.91 5.88
CA ALA A 521 -15.85 -14.05 6.40
C ALA A 521 -15.50 -14.31 7.87
N ILE A 522 -14.20 -14.36 8.19
CA ILE A 522 -13.78 -14.54 9.58
C ILE A 522 -14.18 -13.35 10.45
N TYR A 523 -14.01 -12.11 9.99
CA TYR A 523 -14.41 -10.93 10.73
C TYR A 523 -15.90 -10.95 11.11
N TYR A 524 -16.79 -11.17 10.15
CA TYR A 524 -18.22 -11.20 10.45
C TYR A 524 -18.61 -12.39 11.32
N ALA A 525 -18.00 -13.54 11.11
CA ALA A 525 -18.20 -14.69 11.99
C ALA A 525 -17.85 -14.35 13.46
N LEU A 526 -16.69 -13.72 13.69
CA LEU A 526 -16.27 -13.29 15.02
C LEU A 526 -17.18 -12.21 15.61
N GLU A 527 -17.65 -11.24 14.82
CA GLU A 527 -18.58 -10.22 15.31
C GLU A 527 -19.92 -10.83 15.71
N PHE A 528 -20.46 -11.82 14.97
CA PHE A 528 -21.65 -12.55 15.39
C PHE A 528 -21.43 -13.33 16.70
N MET A 529 -20.31 -14.04 16.84
CA MET A 529 -19.96 -14.75 18.08
C MET A 529 -19.85 -13.76 19.25
N LYS A 530 -19.26 -12.60 19.03
CA LYS A 530 -19.08 -11.54 20.03
C LYS A 530 -20.42 -10.91 20.45
N GLU A 531 -21.30 -10.58 19.51
CA GLU A 531 -22.65 -10.06 19.81
C GLU A 531 -23.45 -11.04 20.66
N PHE A 532 -23.22 -12.35 20.45
CA PHE A 532 -23.84 -13.37 21.30
C PHE A 532 -23.16 -13.53 22.68
N GLY A 533 -21.95 -12.98 22.88
CA GLY A 533 -21.14 -13.20 24.08
C GLY A 533 -20.57 -14.61 24.17
N LEU A 534 -20.42 -15.28 23.04
CA LEU A 534 -19.99 -16.69 22.93
C LEU A 534 -18.60 -16.85 22.28
N LEU A 535 -17.83 -15.78 22.17
CA LEU A 535 -16.53 -15.80 21.51
C LEU A 535 -15.57 -16.84 22.14
N ASP A 536 -15.63 -17.02 23.45
CA ASP A 536 -14.82 -18.01 24.19
C ASP A 536 -15.28 -19.48 23.99
N SER A 537 -16.51 -19.68 23.50
CA SER A 537 -17.08 -21.02 23.25
C SER A 537 -16.79 -21.54 21.84
N PHE A 538 -16.20 -20.71 20.99
CA PHE A 538 -15.90 -21.06 19.62
C PHE A 538 -14.41 -21.27 19.37
N LYS A 539 -14.11 -22.25 18.52
CA LYS A 539 -12.80 -22.42 17.87
C LYS A 539 -12.99 -22.54 16.38
N VAL A 540 -11.98 -22.11 15.63
CA VAL A 540 -11.97 -22.21 14.17
C VAL A 540 -10.72 -22.94 13.73
N GLU A 541 -10.89 -23.97 12.92
CA GLU A 541 -9.79 -24.72 12.32
C GLU A 541 -9.42 -24.08 10.98
N ILE A 542 -8.20 -23.55 10.92
CA ILE A 542 -7.66 -22.83 9.77
C ILE A 542 -6.38 -23.51 9.32
N GLU A 543 -6.27 -23.83 8.03
CA GLU A 543 -5.13 -24.52 7.41
C GLU A 543 -4.36 -23.59 6.46
#